data_b0832870ff56397a8de6c91837c17890
#
_entry.id   b0832870ff56397a8de6c91837c17890
#
_cell.length_a   1.000
_cell.length_b   1.000
_cell.length_c   1.000
_cell.angle_alpha   90.00
_cell.angle_beta   90.00
_cell.angle_gamma   90.00
#
_symmetry.space_group_name_H-M   'P 1'
#
loop_
_entity.id
_entity.type
_entity.pdbx_description
1 polymer ?
#
loop_
_entity_poly.entity_id
_entity_poly.type
_entity_poly.pdbx_seq_one_letter_code
_entity_poly.pdbx_strand_id
1 'polypeptide(L)'
;LRYHCPALLPAMWLGRTWAAVAGQPKGLRPNHMAGNNAGQWYLSYGDHPGPDLMAGGALWNYDATQGRWREISPIPQPASGDGFGWGAVAVDPQHPQVLLTSTFRRRAPRDEVFRSDDGGRSWVPLLAGAQFDHSAAPWTAHATPHWIGALAIDPFDGNHALFVTGYGIWASRNLQTFSTQPPLQWWFQDRGLEETVPLDLLSPMAGAHLLSALGDIDGFRHDALDTAQLQYLGPRLTNGESIDAAGQAPQWVVRSGTVRDRRNNEIRALYSQDGGTHWAAFASEPPRGQGAGTIAIAADASQVVWVPDQGGVWRTGDFGKHWQRVQGLPDTAVVVADRVDAQRWYAADRVSGRLYESSDGAASFRDTGQRVGTPARDERARPQLRPDPWRAGVVYLASPTLGVMRWQNGQLRTLSKPDEARSLGIGKALRAGAPAALYLAGRVAGVDGIFRSDDEGAHWRRINDDAHRFGKPYSVTGDPRIAGRVYFATGGRGIFYGDPR
;
A
#
# COMPACT_ATOMS: atom_id res chain seq x y z
N LEU A 1 12.14 -16.62 -15.29
CA LEU A 1 11.67 -16.46 -16.68
C LEU A 1 12.08 -15.05 -17.13
N ARG A 2 13.17 -14.97 -17.95
CA ARG A 2 13.58 -13.72 -18.58
C ARG A 2 12.70 -13.52 -19.80
N TYR A 3 11.66 -12.70 -19.68
CA TYR A 3 10.95 -12.19 -20.85
C TYR A 3 11.82 -11.13 -21.53
N HIS A 4 12.55 -11.52 -22.55
CA HIS A 4 13.12 -10.59 -23.50
C HIS A 4 12.04 -10.29 -24.54
N CYS A 5 11.46 -9.09 -24.51
CA CYS A 5 10.82 -8.54 -25.70
C CYS A 5 11.87 -7.63 -26.37
N PRO A 6 12.67 -8.13 -27.32
CA PRO A 6 13.86 -7.41 -27.78
C PRO A 6 13.59 -6.46 -28.95
N ALA A 7 12.33 -6.28 -29.38
CA ALA A 7 12.08 -5.60 -30.65
C ALA A 7 10.70 -4.96 -30.73
N LEU A 8 10.65 -3.79 -31.34
CA LEU A 8 9.41 -3.24 -31.89
C LEU A 8 9.07 -4.08 -33.14
N LEU A 9 7.85 -4.63 -33.19
CA LEU A 9 7.39 -5.48 -34.28
C LEU A 9 6.17 -4.83 -34.95
N PRO A 10 6.24 -4.43 -36.23
CA PRO A 10 5.03 -4.03 -36.95
C PRO A 10 4.15 -5.25 -37.21
N ALA A 11 2.87 -5.11 -36.97
CA ALA A 11 1.89 -6.11 -37.34
C ALA A 11 1.65 -6.10 -38.85
N MET A 12 1.78 -7.25 -39.46
CA MET A 12 1.38 -7.47 -40.84
C MET A 12 0.13 -8.34 -40.86
N TRP A 13 -0.80 -8.03 -41.79
CA TRP A 13 -2.02 -8.83 -41.93
C TRP A 13 -2.85 -8.97 -40.65
N LEU A 14 -3.24 -7.84 -40.06
CA LEU A 14 -4.07 -7.78 -38.84
C LEU A 14 -3.46 -8.55 -37.66
N GLY A 15 -2.14 -8.48 -37.48
CA GLY A 15 -1.45 -9.11 -36.37
C GLY A 15 -1.15 -10.61 -36.52
N ARG A 16 -1.34 -11.17 -37.71
CA ARG A 16 -1.02 -12.58 -37.98
C ARG A 16 0.48 -12.85 -38.09
N THR A 17 1.25 -11.86 -38.49
CA THR A 17 2.71 -11.95 -38.57
C THR A 17 3.36 -10.70 -38.00
N TRP A 18 4.56 -10.87 -37.44
CA TRP A 18 5.33 -9.79 -36.84
C TRP A 18 6.76 -9.85 -37.34
N ALA A 19 7.34 -8.71 -37.69
CA ALA A 19 8.74 -8.60 -38.09
C ALA A 19 9.43 -7.50 -37.31
N ALA A 20 10.73 -7.66 -37.03
CA ALA A 20 11.53 -6.64 -36.36
C ALA A 20 11.67 -5.41 -37.26
N VAL A 21 11.49 -4.21 -36.73
CA VAL A 21 11.76 -2.96 -37.44
C VAL A 21 13.27 -2.80 -37.60
N ALA A 22 13.74 -2.63 -38.83
CA ALA A 22 15.16 -2.48 -39.10
C ALA A 22 15.73 -1.22 -38.44
N GLY A 23 16.98 -1.32 -37.95
CA GLY A 23 17.71 -0.19 -37.38
C GLY A 23 17.23 0.27 -35.98
N GLN A 24 16.30 -0.44 -35.34
CA GLN A 24 15.85 -0.08 -34.00
C GLN A 24 16.97 -0.11 -32.95
N PRO A 25 16.86 0.66 -31.86
CA PRO A 25 17.82 0.65 -30.75
C PRO A 25 18.03 -0.77 -30.20
N LYS A 26 19.28 -1.11 -29.93
CA LYS A 26 19.67 -2.40 -29.35
C LYS A 26 20.00 -2.25 -27.86
N GLY A 27 19.75 -3.31 -27.08
CA GLY A 27 20.04 -3.34 -25.64
C GLY A 27 19.08 -2.55 -24.77
N LEU A 28 18.05 -1.94 -25.35
CA LEU A 28 17.00 -1.20 -24.66
C LEU A 28 15.65 -1.86 -24.92
N ARG A 29 14.68 -1.58 -24.06
CA ARG A 29 13.29 -2.05 -24.13
C ARG A 29 12.37 -0.87 -24.35
N PRO A 30 11.42 -0.94 -25.29
CA PRO A 30 10.38 0.08 -25.42
C PRO A 30 9.47 0.04 -24.18
N ASN A 31 9.27 1.20 -23.55
CA ASN A 31 8.36 1.37 -22.42
C ASN A 31 7.02 1.91 -22.90
N HIS A 32 7.06 2.95 -23.75
CA HIS A 32 5.86 3.60 -24.28
C HIS A 32 6.05 3.98 -25.73
N MET A 33 4.93 4.09 -26.47
CA MET A 33 4.94 4.49 -27.87
C MET A 33 3.75 5.39 -28.16
N ALA A 34 3.99 6.48 -28.87
CA ALA A 34 2.98 7.35 -29.42
C ALA A 34 3.30 7.69 -30.88
N GLY A 35 2.29 7.86 -31.71
CA GLY A 35 2.47 8.18 -33.13
C GLY A 35 1.54 9.28 -33.57
N ASN A 36 1.83 9.86 -34.75
CA ASN A 36 0.98 10.81 -35.41
C ASN A 36 0.56 10.33 -36.82
N ASN A 37 -0.40 11.02 -37.43
CA ASN A 37 -0.92 10.67 -38.75
C ASN A 37 0.08 10.89 -39.90
N ALA A 38 1.23 11.53 -39.64
CA ALA A 38 2.30 11.77 -40.61
C ALA A 38 3.36 10.66 -40.64
N GLY A 39 3.10 9.51 -40.00
CA GLY A 39 4.02 8.37 -39.94
C GLY A 39 5.20 8.53 -38.99
N GLN A 40 5.17 9.53 -38.09
CA GLN A 40 6.16 9.71 -37.06
C GLN A 40 5.76 8.93 -35.82
N TRP A 41 6.66 8.11 -35.32
CA TRP A 41 6.50 7.33 -34.09
C TRP A 41 7.55 7.73 -33.08
N TYR A 42 7.13 7.95 -31.86
CA TYR A 42 7.98 8.32 -30.73
C TYR A 42 7.96 7.21 -29.70
N LEU A 43 9.14 6.79 -29.24
CA LEU A 43 9.31 5.65 -28.38
C LEU A 43 10.24 5.97 -27.23
N SER A 44 9.76 5.78 -26.00
CA SER A 44 10.58 5.83 -24.81
C SER A 44 11.15 4.45 -24.51
N TYR A 45 12.42 4.41 -24.11
CA TYR A 45 13.15 3.17 -23.81
C TYR A 45 13.79 3.22 -22.45
N GLY A 46 13.91 2.02 -21.83
CA GLY A 46 14.73 1.74 -20.66
C GLY A 46 15.53 0.46 -20.83
N ASP A 47 16.57 0.27 -20.04
CA ASP A 47 17.37 -0.95 -20.00
C ASP A 47 16.70 -2.07 -19.18
N HIS A 48 15.78 -1.69 -18.29
CA HIS A 48 14.99 -2.59 -17.43
C HIS A 48 13.50 -2.22 -17.47
N PRO A 49 12.58 -3.08 -17.02
CA PRO A 49 11.15 -2.74 -16.96
C PRO A 49 10.84 -1.63 -15.95
N GLY A 50 11.78 -1.34 -15.00
CA GLY A 50 11.63 -0.31 -13.99
C GLY A 50 10.53 -0.57 -12.96
N PRO A 51 10.40 0.34 -11.96
CA PRO A 51 11.36 1.43 -11.74
C PRO A 51 12.70 0.94 -11.21
N ASP A 52 12.73 -0.16 -10.47
CA ASP A 52 13.97 -0.71 -9.92
C ASP A 52 14.90 -1.26 -10.99
N LEU A 53 16.20 -1.13 -10.73
CA LEU A 53 17.28 -1.56 -11.61
C LEU A 53 17.40 -0.78 -12.93
N MET A 54 16.49 0.13 -13.27
CA MET A 54 16.60 0.93 -14.49
C MET A 54 17.75 1.93 -14.31
N ALA A 55 18.77 1.83 -15.16
CA ALA A 55 19.99 2.62 -15.12
C ALA A 55 20.37 3.24 -16.48
N GLY A 56 19.57 3.02 -17.51
CA GLY A 56 19.78 3.55 -18.84
C GLY A 56 18.50 3.63 -19.67
N GLY A 57 18.51 4.46 -20.68
CA GLY A 57 17.40 4.61 -21.62
C GLY A 57 17.62 5.76 -22.59
N ALA A 58 16.75 5.84 -23.58
CA ALA A 58 16.77 6.90 -24.58
C ALA A 58 15.36 7.12 -25.12
N LEU A 59 15.11 8.30 -25.69
CA LEU A 59 13.90 8.63 -26.44
C LEU A 59 14.22 8.67 -27.93
N TRP A 60 13.43 7.97 -28.72
CA TRP A 60 13.65 7.83 -30.15
C TRP A 60 12.44 8.26 -30.98
N ASN A 61 12.70 8.87 -32.10
CA ASN A 61 11.75 9.07 -33.19
C ASN A 61 12.03 8.07 -34.29
N TYR A 62 10.99 7.41 -34.78
CA TYR A 62 11.02 6.57 -35.99
C TYR A 62 10.11 7.19 -37.06
N ASP A 63 10.71 7.59 -38.20
CA ASP A 63 9.99 7.98 -39.38
C ASP A 63 9.67 6.74 -40.23
N ALA A 64 8.42 6.29 -40.14
CA ALA A 64 7.97 5.10 -40.87
C ALA A 64 7.93 5.29 -42.40
N THR A 65 7.89 6.52 -42.87
CA THR A 65 7.90 6.80 -44.32
C THR A 65 9.28 6.68 -44.95
N GLN A 66 10.31 6.98 -44.16
CA GLN A 66 11.73 6.93 -44.56
C GLN A 66 12.48 5.72 -43.99
N GLY A 67 11.88 5.01 -43.06
CA GLY A 67 12.53 3.91 -42.32
C GLY A 67 13.72 4.37 -41.46
N ARG A 68 13.70 5.59 -40.94
CA ARG A 68 14.81 6.22 -40.24
C ARG A 68 14.55 6.38 -38.75
N TRP A 69 15.55 6.06 -37.94
CA TRP A 69 15.61 6.29 -36.51
C TRP A 69 16.45 7.50 -36.17
N ARG A 70 15.98 8.33 -35.24
CA ARG A 70 16.70 9.48 -34.68
C ARG A 70 16.52 9.50 -33.18
N GLU A 71 17.62 9.54 -32.44
CA GLU A 71 17.57 9.79 -31.01
C GLU A 71 17.20 11.26 -30.73
N ILE A 72 16.25 11.47 -29.82
CA ILE A 72 15.70 12.77 -29.48
C ILE A 72 15.61 12.99 -27.97
N SER A 73 16.41 12.27 -27.18
CA SER A 73 16.43 12.40 -25.72
C SER A 73 16.65 13.85 -25.30
N PRO A 74 15.76 14.42 -24.44
CA PRO A 74 15.86 15.81 -23.96
C PRO A 74 17.20 16.14 -23.27
N ILE A 75 17.73 15.18 -22.53
CA ILE A 75 18.98 15.29 -21.78
C ILE A 75 19.80 14.01 -21.96
N PRO A 76 21.14 14.10 -21.95
CA PRO A 76 21.99 12.93 -22.02
C PRO A 76 21.93 12.10 -20.73
N GLN A 77 22.33 10.84 -20.83
CA GLN A 77 22.64 10.02 -19.67
C GLN A 77 23.84 10.62 -18.92
N PRO A 78 23.88 10.51 -17.57
CA PRO A 78 25.04 10.98 -16.81
C PRO A 78 26.29 10.18 -17.20
N ALA A 79 27.45 10.86 -17.24
CA ALA A 79 28.72 10.23 -17.58
C ALA A 79 29.18 9.19 -16.52
N SER A 80 28.71 9.32 -15.29
CA SER A 80 28.95 8.39 -14.19
C SER A 80 27.82 8.47 -13.16
N GLY A 81 27.63 7.43 -12.37
CA GLY A 81 26.60 7.35 -11.34
C GLY A 81 25.29 6.70 -11.84
N ASP A 82 24.20 7.05 -11.18
CA ASP A 82 22.89 6.46 -11.49
C ASP A 82 22.32 7.04 -12.80
N GLY A 83 22.25 6.24 -13.84
CA GLY A 83 21.48 6.52 -15.04
C GLY A 83 19.97 6.39 -14.81
N PHE A 84 19.19 6.68 -15.83
CA PHE A 84 17.73 6.66 -15.79
C PHE A 84 17.13 6.21 -17.13
N GLY A 85 15.91 5.73 -17.08
CA GLY A 85 15.14 5.44 -18.28
C GLY A 85 14.20 6.58 -18.69
N TRP A 86 13.47 6.35 -19.76
CA TRP A 86 12.38 7.19 -20.23
C TRP A 86 11.06 6.41 -20.04
N GLY A 87 10.15 6.97 -19.21
CA GLY A 87 8.93 6.26 -18.80
C GLY A 87 7.85 6.31 -19.86
N ALA A 88 7.57 7.51 -20.37
CA ALA A 88 6.45 7.75 -21.26
C ALA A 88 6.76 8.73 -22.36
N VAL A 89 5.93 8.71 -23.40
CA VAL A 89 5.88 9.72 -24.46
C VAL A 89 4.42 9.89 -24.91
N ALA A 90 4.00 11.13 -25.14
CA ALA A 90 2.71 11.47 -25.73
C ALA A 90 2.88 12.49 -26.86
N VAL A 91 1.97 12.44 -27.81
CA VAL A 91 1.84 13.40 -28.93
C VAL A 91 0.51 14.13 -28.76
N ASP A 92 0.50 15.45 -28.93
CA ASP A 92 -0.73 16.19 -29.01
C ASP A 92 -1.44 15.87 -30.35
N PRO A 93 -2.66 15.29 -30.32
CA PRO A 93 -3.36 14.94 -31.54
C PRO A 93 -3.75 16.14 -32.41
N GLN A 94 -3.92 17.33 -31.82
CA GLN A 94 -4.26 18.56 -32.53
C GLN A 94 -3.01 19.26 -33.08
N HIS A 95 -1.86 19.11 -32.42
CA HIS A 95 -0.58 19.70 -32.79
C HIS A 95 0.50 18.64 -32.83
N PRO A 96 0.62 17.85 -33.92
CA PRO A 96 1.45 16.63 -33.96
C PRO A 96 2.95 16.83 -33.76
N GLN A 97 3.47 18.05 -33.75
CA GLN A 97 4.84 18.39 -33.37
C GLN A 97 5.01 18.63 -31.87
N VAL A 98 3.90 18.77 -31.10
CA VAL A 98 3.95 18.93 -29.65
C VAL A 98 4.03 17.56 -29.01
N LEU A 99 5.08 17.38 -28.23
CA LEU A 99 5.38 16.12 -27.52
C LEU A 99 5.54 16.37 -26.04
N LEU A 100 5.15 15.39 -25.24
CA LEU A 100 5.57 15.26 -23.86
C LEU A 100 6.35 13.95 -23.68
N THR A 101 7.35 13.96 -22.80
CA THR A 101 8.07 12.75 -22.36
C THR A 101 8.48 12.89 -20.92
N SER A 102 8.71 11.76 -20.25
CA SER A 102 9.16 11.75 -18.86
C SER A 102 10.41 10.91 -18.68
N THR A 103 11.30 11.35 -17.78
CA THR A 103 12.32 10.46 -17.23
C THR A 103 11.66 9.45 -16.29
N PHE A 104 12.35 8.34 -16.04
CA PHE A 104 11.88 7.28 -15.17
C PHE A 104 13.04 6.77 -14.31
N ARG A 105 12.88 6.91 -12.97
CA ARG A 105 13.90 6.60 -11.97
C ARG A 105 15.13 7.56 -12.02
N ARG A 106 14.95 8.79 -12.42
CA ARG A 106 16.02 9.80 -12.32
C ARG A 106 16.12 10.29 -10.88
N ARG A 107 17.22 9.96 -10.20
CA ARG A 107 17.42 10.29 -8.78
C ARG A 107 17.93 11.71 -8.55
N ALA A 108 18.75 12.20 -9.46
CA ALA A 108 19.36 13.53 -9.35
C ALA A 108 19.13 14.34 -10.63
N PRO A 109 18.50 15.55 -10.54
CA PRO A 109 17.84 16.08 -9.36
C PRO A 109 16.55 15.32 -8.98
N ARG A 110 15.75 14.80 -9.92
CA ARG A 110 14.53 13.96 -9.79
C ARG A 110 13.95 13.69 -11.17
N ASP A 111 12.90 12.87 -11.26
CA ASP A 111 12.16 12.70 -12.50
C ASP A 111 11.59 14.03 -12.99
N GLU A 112 11.51 14.16 -14.30
CA GLU A 112 11.11 15.38 -15.01
C GLU A 112 10.17 15.03 -16.15
N VAL A 113 9.23 15.92 -16.44
CA VAL A 113 8.46 15.91 -17.68
C VAL A 113 9.01 16.98 -18.61
N PHE A 114 9.29 16.62 -19.85
CA PHE A 114 9.76 17.53 -20.87
C PHE A 114 8.73 17.74 -21.93
N ARG A 115 8.66 18.96 -22.47
CA ARG A 115 7.86 19.34 -23.62
C ARG A 115 8.74 19.75 -24.78
N SER A 116 8.32 19.34 -25.98
CA SER A 116 8.82 19.81 -27.26
C SER A 116 7.67 20.40 -28.08
N ASP A 117 7.93 21.51 -28.78
CA ASP A 117 6.98 22.11 -29.71
C ASP A 117 7.43 21.94 -31.20
N ASP A 118 8.49 21.20 -31.45
CA ASP A 118 9.17 21.08 -32.75
C ASP A 118 9.50 19.62 -33.15
N GLY A 119 8.76 18.65 -32.64
CA GLY A 119 8.92 17.23 -32.96
C GLY A 119 10.18 16.62 -32.35
N GLY A 120 10.58 17.09 -31.17
CA GLY A 120 11.71 16.56 -30.41
C GLY A 120 13.08 17.07 -30.89
N ARG A 121 13.15 18.27 -31.47
CA ARG A 121 14.41 18.95 -31.81
C ARG A 121 14.92 19.75 -30.62
N SER A 122 14.02 20.38 -29.88
CA SER A 122 14.31 21.10 -28.65
C SER A 122 13.30 20.71 -27.54
N TRP A 123 13.70 20.89 -26.28
CA TRP A 123 12.92 20.47 -25.13
C TRP A 123 13.00 21.46 -23.97
N VAL A 124 11.90 21.62 -23.25
CA VAL A 124 11.77 22.45 -22.06
C VAL A 124 11.31 21.59 -20.89
N PRO A 125 11.96 21.65 -19.71
CA PRO A 125 11.49 20.95 -18.51
C PRO A 125 10.21 21.62 -17.98
N LEU A 126 9.27 20.84 -17.52
CA LEU A 126 7.95 21.32 -17.07
C LEU A 126 7.75 21.30 -15.56
N LEU A 127 8.45 20.41 -14.83
CA LEU A 127 8.25 20.30 -13.38
C LEU A 127 9.17 21.29 -12.63
N ALA A 128 10.33 21.62 -13.21
CA ALA A 128 11.20 22.64 -12.66
C ALA A 128 10.53 24.03 -12.72
N GLY A 129 10.22 24.59 -11.53
CA GLY A 129 9.54 25.90 -11.44
C GLY A 129 8.02 25.87 -11.56
N ALA A 130 7.41 24.70 -11.74
CA ALA A 130 5.97 24.55 -11.70
C ALA A 130 5.43 24.69 -10.26
N GLN A 131 4.16 25.07 -10.17
CA GLN A 131 3.41 25.10 -8.92
C GLN A 131 2.60 23.82 -8.78
N PHE A 132 2.64 23.22 -7.59
CA PHE A 132 1.90 22.01 -7.25
C PHE A 132 0.81 22.33 -6.24
N ASP A 133 -0.44 22.05 -6.60
CA ASP A 133 -1.58 22.16 -5.69
C ASP A 133 -1.80 20.81 -4.99
N HIS A 134 -1.56 20.79 -3.70
CA HIS A 134 -1.71 19.64 -2.83
C HIS A 134 -3.02 19.65 -2.03
N SER A 135 -3.93 20.59 -2.29
CA SER A 135 -5.13 20.79 -1.47
C SER A 135 -6.05 19.57 -1.41
N ALA A 136 -6.14 18.81 -2.50
CA ALA A 136 -6.94 17.59 -2.56
C ALA A 136 -6.33 16.42 -1.75
N ALA A 137 -5.00 16.41 -1.57
CA ALA A 137 -4.27 15.39 -0.84
C ALA A 137 -3.01 16.01 -0.18
N PRO A 138 -3.16 16.68 0.97
CA PRO A 138 -2.08 17.46 1.60
C PRO A 138 -0.81 16.66 1.90
N TRP A 139 -0.91 15.35 2.09
CA TRP A 139 0.22 14.46 2.31
C TRP A 139 1.18 14.41 1.12
N THR A 140 0.71 14.69 -0.10
CA THR A 140 1.54 14.71 -1.31
C THR A 140 2.56 15.87 -1.32
N ALA A 141 2.43 16.86 -0.45
CA ALA A 141 3.41 17.93 -0.29
C ALA A 141 4.80 17.43 0.12
N HIS A 142 4.87 16.24 0.70
CA HIS A 142 6.12 15.58 1.06
C HIS A 142 6.57 14.52 0.04
N ALA A 143 5.75 14.27 -0.98
CA ALA A 143 5.97 13.27 -2.01
C ALA A 143 6.26 13.94 -3.35
N THR A 144 7.54 14.15 -3.65
CA THR A 144 7.92 14.70 -4.95
C THR A 144 7.57 13.71 -6.06
N PRO A 145 7.03 14.17 -7.21
CA PRO A 145 6.78 13.32 -8.35
C PRO A 145 8.02 12.50 -8.74
N HIS A 146 7.87 11.20 -8.78
CA HIS A 146 8.90 10.25 -9.20
C HIS A 146 8.23 9.01 -9.82
N TRP A 147 9.01 8.24 -10.56
CA TRP A 147 8.52 7.07 -11.30
C TRP A 147 7.39 7.44 -12.27
N ILE A 148 7.64 8.47 -13.07
CA ILE A 148 6.63 8.96 -14.02
C ILE A 148 6.56 7.98 -15.20
N GLY A 149 5.75 6.93 -15.02
CA GLY A 149 5.67 5.80 -15.94
C GLY A 149 4.69 5.97 -17.09
N ALA A 150 3.75 6.91 -16.99
CA ALA A 150 2.80 7.22 -18.05
C ALA A 150 2.44 8.70 -18.03
N LEU A 151 2.10 9.23 -19.21
CA LEU A 151 1.54 10.56 -19.39
C LEU A 151 0.65 10.61 -20.63
N ALA A 152 -0.27 11.56 -20.65
CA ALA A 152 -1.21 11.76 -21.75
C ALA A 152 -1.52 13.25 -21.91
N ILE A 153 -1.83 13.65 -23.16
CA ILE A 153 -2.42 14.92 -23.50
C ILE A 153 -3.88 14.67 -23.89
N ASP A 154 -4.79 15.47 -23.39
CA ASP A 154 -6.20 15.38 -23.75
C ASP A 154 -6.36 15.62 -25.27
N PRO A 155 -6.99 14.69 -26.00
CA PRO A 155 -7.12 14.82 -27.43
C PRO A 155 -8.06 15.99 -27.89
N PHE A 156 -8.80 16.56 -26.94
CA PHE A 156 -9.73 17.67 -27.20
C PHE A 156 -9.25 19.01 -26.63
N ASP A 157 -8.29 18.98 -25.72
CA ASP A 157 -7.74 20.17 -25.07
C ASP A 157 -6.23 20.01 -24.83
N GLY A 158 -5.40 20.55 -25.69
CA GLY A 158 -3.94 20.51 -25.57
C GLY A 158 -3.36 21.23 -24.34
N ASN A 159 -4.18 21.96 -23.57
CA ASN A 159 -3.80 22.49 -22.26
C ASN A 159 -3.92 21.48 -21.14
N HIS A 160 -4.75 20.44 -21.33
CA HIS A 160 -5.00 19.42 -20.34
C HIS A 160 -4.05 18.24 -20.56
N ALA A 161 -3.20 18.01 -19.59
CA ALA A 161 -2.30 16.88 -19.57
C ALA A 161 -2.31 16.19 -18.20
N LEU A 162 -1.99 14.90 -18.21
CA LEU A 162 -1.93 14.05 -17.04
C LEU A 162 -0.59 13.32 -17.03
N PHE A 163 -0.03 13.10 -15.84
CA PHE A 163 1.01 12.11 -15.63
C PHE A 163 0.75 11.32 -14.36
N VAL A 164 1.26 10.08 -14.31
CA VAL A 164 1.15 9.21 -13.14
C VAL A 164 2.49 9.06 -12.46
N THR A 165 2.42 8.89 -11.15
CA THR A 165 3.56 8.58 -10.28
C THR A 165 3.25 7.32 -9.48
N GLY A 166 4.17 6.85 -8.63
CA GLY A 166 3.89 5.77 -7.68
C GLY A 166 2.88 6.13 -6.57
N TYR A 167 2.36 7.36 -6.55
CA TYR A 167 1.39 7.83 -5.55
C TYR A 167 0.04 8.23 -6.13
N GLY A 168 -0.07 8.34 -7.45
CA GLY A 168 -1.32 8.71 -8.12
C GLY A 168 -1.10 9.66 -9.30
N ILE A 169 -2.14 10.41 -9.65
CA ILE A 169 -2.26 11.18 -10.89
C ILE A 169 -2.14 12.67 -10.63
N TRP A 170 -1.34 13.33 -11.45
CA TRP A 170 -1.24 14.79 -11.52
C TRP A 170 -1.81 15.30 -12.83
N ALA A 171 -2.54 16.39 -12.79
CA ALA A 171 -3.15 17.03 -13.97
C ALA A 171 -2.75 18.50 -14.09
N SER A 172 -2.73 19.02 -15.33
CA SER A 172 -2.56 20.43 -15.64
C SER A 172 -3.59 20.85 -16.68
N ARG A 173 -4.03 22.12 -16.65
CA ARG A 173 -4.91 22.73 -17.67
C ARG A 173 -4.32 24.01 -18.28
N ASN A 174 -3.06 24.27 -18.09
CA ASN A 174 -2.38 25.43 -18.68
C ASN A 174 -1.07 25.05 -19.38
N LEU A 175 -1.03 23.83 -19.95
CA LEU A 175 0.18 23.29 -20.60
C LEU A 175 0.70 24.14 -21.76
N GLN A 176 -0.17 24.76 -22.57
CA GLN A 176 0.21 25.57 -23.71
C GLN A 176 0.63 27.00 -23.32
N THR A 177 0.24 27.46 -22.14
CA THR A 177 0.46 28.85 -21.71
C THR A 177 1.54 28.99 -20.66
N PHE A 178 2.25 27.91 -20.29
CA PHE A 178 3.19 27.89 -19.17
C PHE A 178 4.41 28.82 -19.39
N SER A 179 4.75 29.17 -20.62
CA SER A 179 5.83 30.12 -20.95
C SER A 179 5.43 31.58 -20.72
N THR A 180 4.16 31.83 -20.48
CA THR A 180 3.60 33.13 -20.13
C THR A 180 3.09 33.10 -18.68
N GLN A 181 2.73 34.20 -18.11
CA GLN A 181 2.14 34.21 -16.78
C GLN A 181 0.68 33.68 -16.83
N PRO A 182 0.20 32.84 -15.92
CA PRO A 182 0.83 32.27 -14.71
C PRO A 182 1.78 31.10 -14.98
N PRO A 183 2.62 30.70 -14.00
CA PRO A 183 3.47 29.53 -14.16
C PRO A 183 2.62 28.25 -14.34
N LEU A 184 3.23 27.20 -14.90
CA LEU A 184 2.57 25.90 -15.05
C LEU A 184 2.10 25.38 -13.69
N GLN A 185 0.86 24.94 -13.64
CA GLN A 185 0.23 24.42 -12.44
C GLN A 185 -0.12 22.94 -12.61
N TRP A 186 0.23 22.16 -11.61
CA TRP A 186 -0.17 20.77 -11.47
C TRP A 186 -0.98 20.59 -10.19
N TRP A 187 -2.11 19.90 -10.24
CA TRP A 187 -2.89 19.52 -9.06
C TRP A 187 -3.03 18.00 -8.99
N PHE A 188 -3.09 17.50 -7.78
CA PHE A 188 -3.27 16.08 -7.55
C PHE A 188 -4.72 15.68 -7.83
N GLN A 189 -4.94 14.82 -8.82
CA GLN A 189 -6.26 14.44 -9.32
C GLN A 189 -6.48 12.93 -9.17
N ASP A 190 -6.56 12.47 -7.92
CA ASP A 190 -6.54 11.05 -7.59
C ASP A 190 -7.82 10.58 -6.90
N ARG A 191 -8.83 11.42 -6.78
CA ARG A 191 -10.06 11.09 -6.05
C ARG A 191 -10.75 9.86 -6.64
N GLY A 192 -10.85 8.77 -5.84
CA GLY A 192 -11.39 7.49 -6.25
C GLY A 192 -10.44 6.61 -7.05
N LEU A 193 -9.18 7.06 -7.23
CA LEU A 193 -8.11 6.35 -7.93
C LEU A 193 -6.84 6.25 -7.08
N GLU A 194 -6.97 6.31 -5.76
CA GLU A 194 -5.86 6.31 -4.82
C GLU A 194 -4.92 5.12 -5.08
N GLU A 195 -3.63 5.42 -5.14
CA GLU A 195 -2.56 4.44 -5.35
C GLU A 195 -1.74 4.26 -4.07
N THR A 196 -2.40 3.85 -2.99
CA THR A 196 -1.74 3.58 -1.73
C THR A 196 -1.87 2.10 -1.35
N VAL A 197 -0.86 1.57 -0.66
CA VAL A 197 -0.79 0.17 -0.23
C VAL A 197 -1.00 0.07 1.28
N PRO A 198 -2.25 -0.09 1.74
CA PRO A 198 -2.51 -0.29 3.16
C PRO A 198 -2.04 -1.67 3.60
N LEU A 199 -1.26 -1.70 4.67
CA LEU A 199 -0.67 -2.91 5.24
C LEU A 199 -1.43 -3.38 6.49
N ASP A 200 -1.95 -2.44 7.29
CA ASP A 200 -2.77 -2.76 8.46
C ASP A 200 -3.84 -1.68 8.70
N LEU A 201 -4.97 -2.09 9.26
CA LEU A 201 -6.12 -1.25 9.58
C LEU A 201 -6.59 -1.50 11.00
N LEU A 202 -6.88 -0.42 11.72
CA LEU A 202 -7.39 -0.44 13.07
C LEU A 202 -8.58 0.51 13.21
N SER A 203 -9.77 0.01 13.57
CA SER A 203 -10.87 0.83 14.03
C SER A 203 -10.92 0.76 15.56
N PRO A 204 -10.54 1.83 16.28
CA PRO A 204 -10.45 1.81 17.73
C PRO A 204 -11.82 1.92 18.41
N MET A 205 -11.90 1.55 19.70
CA MET A 205 -13.15 1.62 20.48
C MET A 205 -13.66 3.04 20.70
N ALA A 206 -12.80 4.06 20.57
CA ALA A 206 -13.15 5.49 20.62
C ALA A 206 -12.14 6.32 19.82
N GLY A 207 -12.47 7.56 19.52
CA GLY A 207 -11.62 8.48 18.76
C GLY A 207 -11.86 8.39 17.25
N ALA A 208 -10.79 8.37 16.47
CA ALA A 208 -10.86 8.31 15.01
C ALA A 208 -11.70 7.12 14.50
N HIS A 209 -12.34 7.26 13.36
CA HIS A 209 -13.06 6.14 12.74
C HIS A 209 -12.13 4.98 12.39
N LEU A 210 -10.94 5.33 11.87
CA LEU A 210 -9.94 4.37 11.44
C LEU A 210 -8.54 4.97 11.65
N LEU A 211 -7.59 4.12 11.95
CA LEU A 211 -6.15 4.35 11.85
C LEU A 211 -5.59 3.38 10.84
N SER A 212 -4.69 3.83 9.99
CA SER A 212 -4.10 2.99 8.94
C SER A 212 -2.58 3.00 8.99
N ALA A 213 -1.99 1.88 8.60
CA ALA A 213 -0.56 1.72 8.36
C ALA A 213 -0.36 1.37 6.89
N LEU A 214 0.47 2.14 6.19
CA LEU A 214 0.64 2.05 4.73
C LEU A 214 2.11 1.92 4.34
N GLY A 215 2.34 1.25 3.22
CA GLY A 215 3.62 1.29 2.52
C GLY A 215 3.93 2.69 1.99
N ASP A 216 5.19 3.06 2.01
CA ASP A 216 5.80 4.28 1.45
C ASP A 216 5.40 5.62 2.09
N ILE A 217 4.26 5.71 2.75
CA ILE A 217 3.70 6.97 3.26
C ILE A 217 3.27 6.90 4.72
N ASP A 218 3.74 5.90 5.48
CA ASP A 218 3.53 5.73 6.92
C ASP A 218 2.09 5.37 7.29
N GLY A 219 1.15 6.33 7.27
CA GLY A 219 -0.24 6.08 7.58
C GLY A 219 -1.03 7.35 7.90
N PHE A 220 -2.33 7.14 8.17
CA PHE A 220 -3.29 8.21 8.36
C PHE A 220 -4.19 7.97 9.56
N ARG A 221 -4.61 9.09 10.14
CA ARG A 221 -5.73 9.17 11.06
C ARG A 221 -6.97 9.61 10.27
N HIS A 222 -8.04 8.82 10.33
CA HIS A 222 -9.28 9.04 9.60
C HIS A 222 -10.38 9.50 10.57
N ASP A 223 -10.52 10.80 10.76
CA ASP A 223 -11.56 11.39 11.61
C ASP A 223 -12.87 11.60 10.84
N ALA A 224 -12.79 11.86 9.55
CA ALA A 224 -13.90 11.90 8.61
C ALA A 224 -13.56 11.00 7.39
N LEU A 225 -14.54 10.38 6.75
CA LEU A 225 -14.29 9.38 5.71
C LEU A 225 -14.47 9.91 4.29
N ASP A 226 -14.96 11.11 4.12
CA ASP A 226 -15.29 11.78 2.86
C ASP A 226 -14.41 12.99 2.56
N THR A 227 -13.40 13.23 3.36
CA THR A 227 -12.44 14.34 3.22
C THR A 227 -11.01 13.82 3.15
N ALA A 228 -10.08 14.70 2.74
CA ALA A 228 -8.66 14.39 2.78
C ALA A 228 -8.21 14.04 4.20
N GLN A 229 -7.51 12.93 4.33
CA GLN A 229 -7.10 12.38 5.62
C GLN A 229 -5.84 13.06 6.15
N LEU A 230 -5.73 13.11 7.48
CA LEU A 230 -4.55 13.65 8.15
C LEU A 230 -3.46 12.55 8.22
N GLN A 231 -2.38 12.76 7.48
CA GLN A 231 -1.20 11.92 7.60
C GLN A 231 -0.58 12.10 9.00
N TYR A 232 -0.03 11.03 9.58
CA TYR A 232 0.63 11.13 10.87
C TYR A 232 1.71 12.19 10.86
N LEU A 233 1.66 13.07 11.85
CA LEU A 233 2.73 14.00 12.15
C LEU A 233 3.94 13.21 12.70
N GLY A 234 5.14 13.70 12.46
CA GLY A 234 6.37 12.99 12.87
C GLY A 234 6.44 12.58 14.36
N PRO A 235 7.31 11.65 14.72
CA PRO A 235 8.26 10.95 13.84
C PRO A 235 7.55 10.06 12.81
N ARG A 236 8.10 10.00 11.58
CA ARG A 236 7.50 9.24 10.48
C ARG A 236 8.27 7.98 10.17
N LEU A 237 7.53 6.94 9.83
CA LEU A 237 8.05 5.71 9.25
C LEU A 237 8.01 5.83 7.71
N THR A 238 8.86 5.10 7.01
CA THR A 238 8.73 4.96 5.55
C THR A 238 7.53 4.08 5.23
N ASN A 239 7.47 2.90 5.87
CA ASN A 239 6.27 2.05 5.83
C ASN A 239 5.74 1.92 7.26
N GLY A 240 4.47 2.20 7.48
CA GLY A 240 3.74 1.68 8.62
C GLY A 240 3.32 0.25 8.32
N GLU A 241 3.66 -0.71 9.18
CA GLU A 241 3.41 -2.14 8.90
C GLU A 241 2.46 -2.81 9.90
N SER A 242 2.40 -2.31 11.12
CA SER A 242 1.52 -2.84 12.16
C SER A 242 1.05 -1.71 13.07
N ILE A 243 -0.22 -1.73 13.45
CA ILE A 243 -0.84 -0.74 14.33
C ILE A 243 -1.81 -1.42 15.27
N ASP A 244 -1.81 -1.02 16.55
CA ASP A 244 -2.71 -1.54 17.55
C ASP A 244 -3.09 -0.48 18.59
N ALA A 245 -4.27 -0.63 19.23
CA ALA A 245 -4.74 0.26 20.28
C ALA A 245 -5.25 -0.52 21.47
N ALA A 246 -5.07 0.05 22.68
CA ALA A 246 -5.57 -0.52 23.91
C ALA A 246 -7.10 -0.57 23.93
N GLY A 247 -7.69 -1.73 24.22
CA GLY A 247 -9.14 -1.92 24.14
C GLY A 247 -9.92 -1.09 25.14
N GLN A 248 -9.39 -0.92 26.35
CA GLN A 248 -10.00 -0.15 27.45
C GLN A 248 -9.47 1.30 27.55
N ALA A 249 -8.34 1.57 26.88
CA ALA A 249 -7.69 2.88 26.86
C ALA A 249 -7.35 3.28 25.41
N PRO A 250 -8.35 3.46 24.52
CA PRO A 250 -8.16 3.58 23.07
C PRO A 250 -7.38 4.82 22.63
N GLN A 251 -7.13 5.78 23.50
CA GLN A 251 -6.19 6.88 23.27
C GLN A 251 -4.74 6.40 23.17
N TRP A 252 -4.42 5.25 23.77
CA TRP A 252 -3.10 4.63 23.65
C TRP A 252 -3.03 3.76 22.40
N VAL A 253 -2.19 4.17 21.48
CA VAL A 253 -1.96 3.49 20.20
C VAL A 253 -0.47 3.24 20.02
N VAL A 254 -0.13 2.09 19.47
CA VAL A 254 1.25 1.74 19.11
C VAL A 254 1.31 1.37 17.64
N ARG A 255 2.43 1.67 16.99
CA ARG A 255 2.70 1.24 15.61
C ARG A 255 4.15 0.90 15.39
N SER A 256 4.41 -0.01 14.48
CA SER A 256 5.76 -0.36 14.01
C SER A 256 5.86 -0.25 12.50
N GLY A 257 7.08 -0.06 12.00
CA GLY A 257 7.31 0.07 10.58
C GLY A 257 8.77 0.05 10.21
N THR A 258 9.07 0.36 8.95
CA THR A 258 10.44 0.48 8.44
C THR A 258 10.83 1.93 8.22
N VAL A 259 12.12 2.21 8.40
CA VAL A 259 12.77 3.47 8.05
C VAL A 259 13.86 3.16 7.05
N ARG A 260 13.72 3.60 5.79
CA ARG A 260 14.68 3.29 4.70
C ARG A 260 16.01 4.03 4.88
N ASP A 261 15.94 5.30 5.27
CA ASP A 261 17.11 6.15 5.45
C ASP A 261 17.44 6.34 6.94
N ARG A 262 17.98 5.33 7.57
CA ARG A 262 18.35 5.35 9.00
C ARG A 262 19.63 6.17 9.25
N ARG A 263 19.60 7.45 8.91
CA ARG A 263 20.76 8.33 9.12
C ARG A 263 21.00 8.66 10.59
N ASN A 264 19.95 8.53 11.45
CA ASN A 264 19.96 9.05 12.82
C ASN A 264 19.48 8.02 13.88
N ASN A 265 19.70 6.73 13.70
CA ASN A 265 19.19 5.69 14.62
C ASN A 265 17.68 5.81 14.93
N GLU A 266 16.89 6.15 13.94
CA GLU A 266 15.45 6.29 14.09
C GLU A 266 14.81 5.00 14.57
N ILE A 267 13.94 5.13 15.56
CA ILE A 267 13.25 4.01 16.20
C ILE A 267 12.07 3.58 15.33
N ARG A 268 11.95 2.29 15.07
CA ARG A 268 10.91 1.68 14.22
C ARG A 268 9.59 1.40 14.96
N ALA A 269 9.45 1.79 16.20
CA ALA A 269 8.21 1.71 16.96
C ALA A 269 7.86 3.07 17.57
N LEU A 270 6.60 3.42 17.47
CA LEU A 270 6.06 4.70 17.92
C LEU A 270 4.80 4.46 18.74
N TYR A 271 4.50 5.36 19.67
CA TYR A 271 3.28 5.35 20.45
C TYR A 271 2.59 6.71 20.48
N SER A 272 1.29 6.70 20.68
CA SER A 272 0.44 7.85 20.85
C SER A 272 -0.35 7.72 22.17
N GLN A 273 -0.62 8.84 22.81
CA GLN A 273 -1.46 8.95 24.01
C GLN A 273 -2.77 9.71 23.75
N ASP A 274 -3.01 10.11 22.52
CA ASP A 274 -4.15 10.92 22.10
C ASP A 274 -4.85 10.38 20.85
N GLY A 275 -4.85 9.05 20.72
CA GLY A 275 -5.57 8.35 19.65
C GLY A 275 -4.97 8.54 18.27
N GLY A 276 -3.64 8.72 18.18
CA GLY A 276 -2.92 8.81 16.91
C GLY A 276 -2.80 10.24 16.35
N THR A 277 -3.07 11.28 17.16
CA THR A 277 -2.86 12.67 16.74
C THR A 277 -1.38 13.03 16.80
N HIS A 278 -0.74 12.77 17.94
CA HIS A 278 0.70 12.99 18.13
C HIS A 278 1.39 11.66 18.44
N TRP A 279 2.63 11.56 18.00
CA TRP A 279 3.42 10.34 18.13
C TRP A 279 4.76 10.62 18.78
N ALA A 280 5.20 9.70 19.63
CA ALA A 280 6.54 9.68 20.21
C ALA A 280 7.24 8.37 19.88
N ALA A 281 8.55 8.43 19.66
CA ALA A 281 9.35 7.23 19.48
C ALA A 281 9.50 6.47 20.80
N PHE A 282 9.59 5.14 20.73
CA PHE A 282 10.02 4.34 21.86
C PHE A 282 11.42 4.77 22.30
N ALA A 283 11.76 4.58 23.57
CA ALA A 283 13.07 4.97 24.10
C ALA A 283 14.23 4.18 23.48
N SER A 284 13.99 2.93 23.13
CA SER A 284 14.93 2.06 22.40
C SER A 284 14.19 0.98 21.63
N GLU A 285 14.93 0.24 20.80
CA GLU A 285 14.45 -1.00 20.17
C GLU A 285 14.84 -2.24 20.99
N PRO A 286 14.15 -3.38 20.79
CA PRO A 286 14.55 -4.63 21.44
C PRO A 286 15.97 -5.03 21.07
N PRO A 287 16.71 -5.65 21.98
CA PRO A 287 18.05 -6.17 21.71
C PRO A 287 18.05 -7.10 20.48
N ARG A 288 18.91 -6.83 19.50
CA ARG A 288 19.01 -7.59 18.24
C ARG A 288 17.76 -7.56 17.35
N GLY A 289 16.75 -6.74 17.66
CA GLY A 289 15.54 -6.63 16.82
C GLY A 289 15.87 -6.04 15.45
N GLN A 290 15.37 -6.68 14.37
CA GLN A 290 15.50 -6.19 13.00
C GLN A 290 14.13 -6.25 12.30
N GLY A 291 13.90 -5.31 11.39
CA GLY A 291 12.65 -5.19 10.65
C GLY A 291 11.50 -4.60 11.49
N ALA A 292 10.38 -4.37 10.86
CA ALA A 292 9.19 -3.77 11.47
C ALA A 292 8.41 -4.76 12.33
N GLY A 293 8.18 -5.93 11.80
CA GLY A 293 7.43 -6.99 12.43
C GLY A 293 5.99 -6.61 12.81
N THR A 294 5.53 -7.08 13.98
CA THR A 294 4.20 -6.80 14.52
C THR A 294 4.28 -6.26 15.93
N ILE A 295 3.36 -5.36 16.28
CA ILE A 295 3.27 -4.74 17.60
C ILE A 295 1.85 -4.86 18.14
N ALA A 296 1.70 -5.09 19.44
CA ALA A 296 0.42 -5.18 20.12
C ALA A 296 0.49 -4.53 21.50
N ILE A 297 -0.63 -3.97 21.98
CA ILE A 297 -0.71 -3.30 23.27
C ILE A 297 -1.83 -3.91 24.13
N ALA A 298 -1.57 -4.07 25.44
CA ALA A 298 -2.54 -4.57 26.42
C ALA A 298 -3.83 -3.73 26.44
N ALA A 299 -4.93 -4.33 26.90
CA ALA A 299 -6.22 -3.66 27.01
C ALA A 299 -6.17 -2.33 27.79
N ASP A 300 -5.40 -2.26 28.85
CA ASP A 300 -5.20 -1.11 29.74
C ASP A 300 -3.94 -0.28 29.43
N ALA A 301 -3.25 -0.58 28.33
CA ALA A 301 -1.98 0.00 27.92
C ALA A 301 -0.77 -0.30 28.81
N SER A 302 -0.89 -1.19 29.77
CA SER A 302 0.18 -1.51 30.74
C SER A 302 1.39 -2.23 30.13
N GLN A 303 1.22 -2.92 29.01
CA GLN A 303 2.26 -3.69 28.34
C GLN A 303 2.18 -3.54 26.82
N VAL A 304 3.34 -3.52 26.18
CA VAL A 304 3.47 -3.62 24.72
C VAL A 304 4.32 -4.83 24.39
N VAL A 305 3.88 -5.64 23.44
CA VAL A 305 4.68 -6.71 22.84
C VAL A 305 5.07 -6.29 21.43
N TRP A 306 6.35 -6.34 21.15
CA TRP A 306 6.87 -6.13 19.80
C TRP A 306 7.60 -7.40 19.34
N VAL A 307 7.20 -7.87 18.16
CA VAL A 307 7.82 -9.01 17.47
C VAL A 307 8.47 -8.46 16.20
N PRO A 308 9.72 -8.00 16.24
CA PRO A 308 10.48 -7.64 15.05
C PRO A 308 10.53 -8.81 14.06
N ASP A 309 10.84 -8.56 12.79
CA ASP A 309 10.95 -9.65 11.80
C ASP A 309 12.03 -10.66 12.14
N GLN A 310 13.06 -10.20 12.89
CA GLN A 310 14.12 -11.04 13.44
C GLN A 310 14.50 -10.54 14.85
N GLY A 311 15.01 -11.44 15.68
CA GLY A 311 15.55 -11.10 17.00
C GLY A 311 14.64 -11.46 18.18
N GLY A 312 13.51 -12.12 17.90
CA GLY A 312 12.65 -12.69 18.92
C GLY A 312 11.48 -11.83 19.38
N VAL A 313 10.75 -12.31 20.37
CA VAL A 313 9.56 -11.66 20.92
C VAL A 313 9.93 -10.93 22.21
N TRP A 314 9.59 -9.64 22.28
CA TRP A 314 9.96 -8.77 23.38
C TRP A 314 8.76 -8.03 23.94
N ARG A 315 8.75 -7.76 25.24
CA ARG A 315 7.74 -6.93 25.90
C ARG A 315 8.36 -5.77 26.66
N THR A 316 7.59 -4.70 26.81
CA THR A 316 7.96 -3.51 27.58
C THR A 316 6.72 -2.93 28.26
N GLY A 317 6.84 -2.47 29.50
CA GLY A 317 5.80 -1.73 30.22
C GLY A 317 6.08 -0.22 30.29
N ASP A 318 7.13 0.26 29.61
CA ASP A 318 7.61 1.66 29.71
C ASP A 318 8.06 2.23 28.35
N PHE A 319 7.46 1.73 27.28
CA PHE A 319 7.71 2.15 25.88
C PHE A 319 9.20 2.12 25.50
N GLY A 320 9.85 1.00 25.82
CA GLY A 320 11.20 0.71 25.36
C GLY A 320 12.33 1.25 26.22
N LYS A 321 12.08 1.76 27.44
CA LYS A 321 13.15 2.02 28.40
C LYS A 321 13.78 0.72 28.87
N HIS A 322 12.94 -0.31 29.11
CA HIS A 322 13.38 -1.65 29.47
C HIS A 322 12.66 -2.70 28.60
N TRP A 323 13.42 -3.69 28.13
CA TRP A 323 12.91 -4.79 27.35
C TRP A 323 13.09 -6.12 28.10
N GLN A 324 12.06 -6.94 28.07
CA GLN A 324 12.09 -8.31 28.61
C GLN A 324 11.74 -9.29 27.50
N ARG A 325 12.50 -10.36 27.38
CA ARG A 325 12.19 -11.41 26.41
C ARG A 325 10.96 -12.18 26.85
N VAL A 326 10.02 -12.37 25.94
CA VAL A 326 8.83 -13.21 26.17
C VAL A 326 9.23 -14.68 26.09
N GLN A 327 8.77 -15.49 27.04
CA GLN A 327 9.07 -16.91 27.11
C GLN A 327 8.01 -17.75 26.38
N GLY A 328 8.41 -18.93 25.89
CA GLY A 328 7.48 -19.93 25.34
C GLY A 328 6.97 -19.66 23.93
N LEU A 329 7.48 -18.64 23.22
CA LEU A 329 7.11 -18.35 21.83
C LEU A 329 8.27 -18.56 20.86
N PRO A 330 8.01 -19.06 19.64
CA PRO A 330 8.96 -18.99 18.55
C PRO A 330 9.11 -17.54 18.04
N ASP A 331 10.26 -17.22 17.48
CA ASP A 331 10.57 -15.89 16.94
C ASP A 331 9.66 -15.49 15.73
N THR A 332 8.96 -16.47 15.16
CA THR A 332 8.03 -16.29 14.02
C THR A 332 6.57 -16.11 14.46
N ALA A 333 6.30 -15.95 15.74
CA ALA A 333 4.95 -15.75 16.25
C ALA A 333 4.37 -14.37 15.87
N VAL A 334 3.06 -14.29 15.65
CA VAL A 334 2.27 -13.07 15.65
C VAL A 334 1.50 -13.01 16.94
N VAL A 335 1.60 -11.91 17.68
CA VAL A 335 1.02 -11.74 19.02
C VAL A 335 -0.09 -10.70 18.96
N VAL A 336 -1.20 -10.95 19.66
CA VAL A 336 -2.30 -10.00 19.86
C VAL A 336 -2.72 -9.99 21.34
N ALA A 337 -3.13 -8.82 21.84
CA ALA A 337 -3.67 -8.67 23.19
C ALA A 337 -5.19 -8.94 23.21
N ASP A 338 -5.69 -9.52 24.26
CA ASP A 338 -7.13 -9.48 24.58
C ASP A 338 -7.59 -8.02 24.72
N ARG A 339 -8.80 -7.70 24.28
CA ARG A 339 -9.30 -6.31 24.29
C ARG A 339 -9.93 -5.89 25.61
N VAL A 340 -10.19 -6.85 26.49
CA VAL A 340 -10.92 -6.67 27.76
C VAL A 340 -10.06 -7.01 28.96
N ASP A 341 -9.22 -8.05 28.86
CA ASP A 341 -8.36 -8.52 29.95
C ASP A 341 -6.87 -8.30 29.61
N ALA A 342 -6.24 -7.34 30.27
CA ALA A 342 -4.85 -6.97 30.04
C ALA A 342 -3.84 -8.09 30.33
N GLN A 343 -4.23 -9.10 31.13
CA GLN A 343 -3.36 -10.24 31.43
C GLN A 343 -3.39 -11.31 30.34
N ARG A 344 -4.41 -11.31 29.47
CA ARG A 344 -4.58 -12.32 28.43
C ARG A 344 -3.98 -11.88 27.10
N TRP A 345 -3.26 -12.82 26.49
CA TRP A 345 -2.65 -12.61 25.17
C TRP A 345 -2.71 -13.91 24.37
N TYR A 346 -2.68 -13.78 23.07
CA TYR A 346 -2.73 -14.91 22.14
C TYR A 346 -1.65 -14.76 21.08
N ALA A 347 -1.14 -15.89 20.61
CA ALA A 347 -0.17 -15.88 19.54
C ALA A 347 -0.39 -17.06 18.58
N ALA A 348 -0.05 -16.86 17.31
CA ALA A 348 0.04 -17.95 16.35
C ALA A 348 1.38 -17.90 15.63
N ASP A 349 2.00 -19.05 15.52
CA ASP A 349 3.25 -19.18 14.78
C ASP A 349 3.00 -19.27 13.27
N ARG A 350 3.63 -18.41 12.52
CA ARG A 350 3.48 -18.34 11.04
C ARG A 350 4.01 -19.61 10.35
N VAL A 351 4.95 -20.31 10.95
CA VAL A 351 5.62 -21.47 10.34
C VAL A 351 4.91 -22.77 10.70
N SER A 352 4.65 -23.02 11.97
CA SER A 352 4.02 -24.26 12.44
C SER A 352 2.50 -24.20 12.49
N GLY A 353 1.91 -22.99 12.47
CA GLY A 353 0.48 -22.78 12.69
C GLY A 353 0.00 -23.11 14.10
N ARG A 354 0.88 -23.24 15.08
CA ARG A 354 0.52 -23.52 16.49
C ARG A 354 -0.09 -22.28 17.14
N LEU A 355 -1.09 -22.52 18.00
CA LEU A 355 -1.74 -21.49 18.80
C LEU A 355 -1.18 -21.51 20.22
N TYR A 356 -0.88 -20.33 20.74
CA TYR A 356 -0.36 -20.11 22.09
C TYR A 356 -1.24 -19.12 22.83
N GLU A 357 -1.27 -19.21 24.16
CA GLU A 357 -1.94 -18.22 25.02
C GLU A 357 -1.08 -17.85 26.21
N SER A 358 -1.31 -16.65 26.74
CA SER A 358 -0.73 -16.12 27.98
C SER A 358 -1.84 -15.63 28.91
N SER A 359 -1.63 -15.71 30.21
CA SER A 359 -2.48 -15.17 31.27
C SER A 359 -1.68 -14.37 32.30
N ASP A 360 -0.46 -13.96 31.98
CA ASP A 360 0.49 -13.28 32.88
C ASP A 360 1.04 -11.97 32.27
N GLY A 361 0.24 -11.28 31.47
CA GLY A 361 0.64 -10.02 30.83
C GLY A 361 1.73 -10.21 29.78
N ALA A 362 1.68 -11.30 29.01
CA ALA A 362 2.65 -11.69 28.00
C ALA A 362 4.07 -11.94 28.54
N ALA A 363 4.23 -12.28 29.81
CA ALA A 363 5.55 -12.70 30.33
C ALA A 363 5.94 -14.05 29.75
N SER A 364 4.98 -14.97 29.71
CA SER A 364 5.15 -16.29 29.14
C SER A 364 3.92 -16.76 28.38
N PHE A 365 4.15 -17.64 27.41
CA PHE A 365 3.10 -18.28 26.63
C PHE A 365 3.20 -19.79 26.75
N ARG A 366 2.05 -20.45 26.79
CA ARG A 366 1.94 -21.90 26.69
C ARG A 366 1.39 -22.33 25.35
N ASP A 367 1.90 -23.40 24.79
CA ASP A 367 1.31 -24.05 23.62
C ASP A 367 -0.05 -24.66 24.02
N THR A 368 -1.09 -24.30 23.30
CA THR A 368 -2.45 -24.82 23.55
C THR A 368 -2.66 -26.23 23.02
N GLY A 369 -1.70 -26.77 22.28
CA GLY A 369 -1.84 -28.02 21.54
C GLY A 369 -2.70 -27.90 20.27
N GLN A 370 -3.24 -26.72 19.98
CA GLN A 370 -4.10 -26.48 18.83
C GLN A 370 -3.34 -25.87 17.66
N ARG A 371 -3.89 -26.03 16.45
CA ARG A 371 -3.32 -25.44 15.23
C ARG A 371 -4.39 -24.61 14.50
N VAL A 372 -3.98 -23.44 14.03
CA VAL A 372 -4.80 -22.49 13.29
C VAL A 372 -4.45 -22.44 11.80
N GLY A 373 -3.56 -23.34 11.34
CA GLY A 373 -3.05 -23.35 9.98
C GLY A 373 -1.98 -22.27 9.76
N THR A 374 -1.25 -22.45 8.66
CA THR A 374 -0.26 -21.46 8.21
C THR A 374 -0.93 -20.46 7.25
N PRO A 375 -0.49 -19.19 7.22
CA PRO A 375 -0.95 -18.25 6.20
C PRO A 375 -0.58 -18.76 4.79
N ALA A 376 -1.23 -18.18 3.76
CA ALA A 376 -0.84 -18.41 2.39
C ALA A 376 0.66 -18.03 2.19
N ARG A 377 1.29 -18.61 1.18
CA ARG A 377 2.68 -18.27 0.79
C ARG A 377 2.72 -16.89 0.14
N ASP A 378 2.51 -15.87 0.93
CA ASP A 378 2.63 -14.47 0.58
C ASP A 378 3.48 -13.83 1.67
N GLU A 379 4.49 -13.07 1.30
CA GLU A 379 5.42 -12.42 2.24
C GLU A 379 4.70 -11.54 3.27
N ARG A 380 3.52 -11.02 2.91
CA ARG A 380 2.67 -10.17 3.77
C ARG A 380 1.59 -10.94 4.53
N ALA A 381 1.38 -12.22 4.24
CA ALA A 381 0.36 -13.01 4.90
C ALA A 381 0.74 -13.28 6.36
N ARG A 382 -0.17 -12.93 7.25
CA ARG A 382 -0.04 -13.12 8.70
C ARG A 382 -1.18 -13.98 9.21
N PRO A 383 -0.99 -14.80 10.27
CA PRO A 383 -2.11 -15.42 10.96
C PRO A 383 -3.13 -14.37 11.40
N GLN A 384 -4.37 -14.60 11.04
CA GLN A 384 -5.46 -13.67 11.35
C GLN A 384 -6.06 -14.01 12.70
N LEU A 385 -5.58 -13.33 13.75
CA LEU A 385 -6.14 -13.40 15.11
C LEU A 385 -6.89 -12.10 15.38
N ARG A 386 -8.15 -12.21 15.78
CA ARG A 386 -9.01 -11.06 16.08
C ARG A 386 -9.67 -11.28 17.45
N PRO A 387 -9.06 -10.74 18.52
CA PRO A 387 -9.69 -10.75 19.85
C PRO A 387 -11.02 -10.01 19.82
N ASP A 388 -12.01 -10.56 20.51
CA ASP A 388 -13.35 -9.96 20.60
C ASP A 388 -13.27 -8.64 21.39
N PRO A 389 -13.75 -7.52 20.86
CA PRO A 389 -13.65 -6.22 21.54
C PRO A 389 -14.45 -6.11 22.84
N TRP A 390 -15.39 -7.01 23.08
CA TRP A 390 -16.34 -6.92 24.20
C TRP A 390 -16.29 -8.13 25.15
N ARG A 391 -15.68 -9.23 24.74
CA ARG A 391 -15.65 -10.49 25.52
C ARG A 391 -14.23 -10.96 25.77
N ALA A 392 -13.80 -10.92 27.03
CA ALA A 392 -12.52 -11.47 27.42
C ALA A 392 -12.43 -12.99 27.12
N GLY A 393 -11.27 -13.44 26.71
CA GLY A 393 -11.02 -14.88 26.47
C GLY A 393 -11.58 -15.40 25.14
N VAL A 394 -12.05 -14.53 24.25
CA VAL A 394 -12.61 -14.90 22.95
C VAL A 394 -11.75 -14.34 21.82
N VAL A 395 -11.27 -15.22 20.94
CA VAL A 395 -10.52 -14.82 19.73
C VAL A 395 -11.10 -15.52 18.52
N TYR A 396 -11.38 -14.74 17.49
CA TYR A 396 -11.72 -15.27 16.18
C TYR A 396 -10.45 -15.38 15.32
N LEU A 397 -10.41 -16.40 14.51
CA LEU A 397 -9.26 -16.74 13.69
C LEU A 397 -9.71 -17.06 12.27
N ALA A 398 -8.90 -16.70 11.29
CA ALA A 398 -9.10 -17.13 9.92
C ALA A 398 -7.84 -17.79 9.37
N SER A 399 -8.04 -18.87 8.65
CA SER A 399 -7.01 -19.60 7.95
C SER A 399 -7.47 -19.87 6.52
N PRO A 400 -6.61 -19.69 5.51
CA PRO A 400 -6.96 -19.99 4.12
C PRO A 400 -7.42 -21.44 3.90
N THR A 401 -6.96 -22.38 4.73
CA THR A 401 -7.22 -23.82 4.58
C THR A 401 -8.14 -24.41 5.62
N LEU A 402 -8.18 -23.83 6.83
CA LEU A 402 -8.99 -24.36 7.95
C LEU A 402 -10.30 -23.61 8.14
N GLY A 403 -10.46 -22.45 7.47
CA GLY A 403 -11.67 -21.63 7.53
C GLY A 403 -11.66 -20.65 8.70
N VAL A 404 -12.86 -20.29 9.16
CA VAL A 404 -13.07 -19.37 10.29
C VAL A 404 -13.28 -20.16 11.57
N MET A 405 -12.55 -19.79 12.61
CA MET A 405 -12.52 -20.50 13.88
C MET A 405 -12.70 -19.53 15.06
N ARG A 406 -13.06 -20.05 16.21
CA ARG A 406 -13.10 -19.33 17.48
C ARG A 406 -12.36 -20.09 18.56
N TRP A 407 -11.43 -19.41 19.22
CA TRP A 407 -10.82 -19.84 20.48
C TRP A 407 -11.59 -19.27 21.65
N GLN A 408 -12.01 -20.13 22.57
CA GLN A 408 -12.67 -19.73 23.79
C GLN A 408 -12.57 -20.85 24.85
N ASN A 409 -12.30 -20.49 26.11
CA ASN A 409 -12.27 -21.44 27.23
C ASN A 409 -11.37 -22.67 26.98
N GLY A 410 -10.19 -22.48 26.40
CA GLY A 410 -9.27 -23.57 26.10
C GLY A 410 -9.67 -24.48 24.91
N GLN A 411 -10.67 -24.10 24.14
CA GLN A 411 -11.15 -24.87 23.01
C GLN A 411 -11.12 -24.07 21.70
N LEU A 412 -10.58 -24.68 20.65
CA LEU A 412 -10.65 -24.15 19.29
C LEU A 412 -11.78 -24.84 18.55
N ARG A 413 -12.77 -24.05 18.11
CA ARG A 413 -13.92 -24.55 17.34
C ARG A 413 -13.91 -23.94 15.94
N THR A 414 -14.02 -24.78 14.91
CA THR A 414 -14.32 -24.32 13.55
C THR A 414 -15.78 -23.88 13.47
N LEU A 415 -16.00 -22.64 13.04
CA LEU A 415 -17.31 -22.04 12.85
C LEU A 415 -17.83 -22.27 11.44
N SER A 416 -16.97 -22.07 10.44
CA SER A 416 -17.31 -22.30 9.02
C SER A 416 -16.06 -22.58 8.19
N LYS A 417 -16.30 -23.18 7.01
CA LYS A 417 -15.24 -23.48 6.03
C LYS A 417 -15.58 -22.82 4.68
N PRO A 418 -15.38 -21.51 4.53
CA PRO A 418 -15.42 -20.89 3.20
C PRO A 418 -14.31 -21.48 2.31
N ASP A 419 -14.44 -21.33 0.99
CA ASP A 419 -13.43 -21.83 0.06
C ASP A 419 -12.05 -21.21 0.32
N GLU A 420 -12.03 -19.95 0.76
CA GLU A 420 -10.80 -19.25 1.19
C GLU A 420 -11.14 -18.18 2.24
N ALA A 421 -10.45 -18.20 3.38
CA ALA A 421 -10.51 -17.16 4.39
C ALA A 421 -9.18 -16.40 4.46
N ARG A 422 -9.06 -15.26 3.76
CA ARG A 422 -7.80 -14.48 3.67
C ARG A 422 -7.63 -13.51 4.82
N SER A 423 -8.65 -12.73 5.11
CA SER A 423 -8.62 -11.73 6.18
C SER A 423 -9.95 -11.70 6.91
N LEU A 424 -9.88 -11.50 8.24
CA LEU A 424 -11.03 -11.48 9.13
C LEU A 424 -11.08 -10.18 9.91
N GLY A 425 -12.27 -9.60 10.03
CA GLY A 425 -12.57 -8.43 10.85
C GLY A 425 -13.73 -8.68 11.79
N ILE A 426 -13.81 -7.88 12.86
CA ILE A 426 -14.91 -7.90 13.82
C ILE A 426 -15.48 -6.49 13.91
N GLY A 427 -16.81 -6.37 13.95
CA GLY A 427 -17.51 -5.11 14.11
C GLY A 427 -18.70 -5.24 15.03
N LYS A 428 -19.34 -4.10 15.31
CA LYS A 428 -20.50 -4.02 16.17
C LYS A 428 -21.66 -4.86 15.62
N ALA A 429 -22.32 -5.60 16.52
CA ALA A 429 -23.54 -6.33 16.20
C ALA A 429 -24.62 -5.40 15.65
N LEU A 430 -25.43 -5.89 14.68
CA LEU A 430 -26.56 -5.12 14.11
C LEU A 430 -27.67 -4.86 15.12
N ARG A 431 -27.84 -5.78 16.09
CA ARG A 431 -28.90 -5.74 17.09
C ARG A 431 -28.32 -5.98 18.47
N ALA A 432 -28.89 -5.34 19.46
CA ALA A 432 -28.52 -5.61 20.85
C ALA A 432 -28.71 -7.10 21.19
N GLY A 433 -27.74 -7.68 21.89
CA GLY A 433 -27.75 -9.11 22.25
C GLY A 433 -27.39 -10.10 21.14
N ALA A 434 -27.22 -9.65 19.90
CA ALA A 434 -26.71 -10.49 18.82
C ALA A 434 -25.18 -10.67 18.92
N PRO A 435 -24.63 -11.73 18.30
CA PRO A 435 -23.18 -11.87 18.16
C PRO A 435 -22.56 -10.69 17.42
N ALA A 436 -21.27 -10.44 17.68
CA ALA A 436 -20.47 -9.50 16.90
C ALA A 436 -20.55 -9.83 15.41
N ALA A 437 -20.61 -8.80 14.57
CA ALA A 437 -20.56 -9.00 13.13
C ALA A 437 -19.14 -9.44 12.73
N LEU A 438 -19.03 -10.51 11.96
CA LEU A 438 -17.77 -10.95 11.37
C LEU A 438 -17.72 -10.49 9.90
N TYR A 439 -16.56 -10.02 9.48
CA TYR A 439 -16.28 -9.64 8.10
C TYR A 439 -15.15 -10.49 7.54
N LEU A 440 -15.34 -11.04 6.35
CA LEU A 440 -14.41 -11.93 5.69
C LEU A 440 -14.03 -11.38 4.32
N ALA A 441 -12.78 -11.18 4.05
CA ALA A 441 -12.26 -11.08 2.69
C ALA A 441 -11.78 -12.46 2.25
N GLY A 442 -12.39 -13.01 1.20
CA GLY A 442 -12.11 -14.39 0.80
C GLY A 442 -12.99 -14.89 -0.34
N ARG A 443 -13.18 -16.20 -0.38
CA ARG A 443 -14.06 -16.86 -1.34
C ARG A 443 -15.10 -17.70 -0.61
N VAL A 444 -16.35 -17.54 -0.99
CA VAL A 444 -17.48 -18.30 -0.44
C VAL A 444 -18.35 -18.79 -1.60
N ALA A 445 -18.63 -20.08 -1.65
CA ALA A 445 -19.41 -20.73 -2.72
C ALA A 445 -18.91 -20.36 -4.13
N GLY A 446 -17.60 -20.38 -4.34
CA GLY A 446 -16.96 -20.07 -5.62
C GLY A 446 -16.86 -18.58 -5.96
N VAL A 447 -17.39 -17.67 -5.13
CA VAL A 447 -17.41 -16.22 -5.38
C VAL A 447 -16.38 -15.52 -4.51
N ASP A 448 -15.46 -14.76 -5.14
CA ASP A 448 -14.55 -13.87 -4.44
C ASP A 448 -15.27 -12.59 -3.99
N GLY A 449 -14.96 -12.13 -2.77
CA GLY A 449 -15.61 -10.93 -2.28
C GLY A 449 -15.27 -10.57 -0.84
N ILE A 450 -16.03 -9.58 -0.37
CA ILE A 450 -16.10 -9.20 1.04
C ILE A 450 -17.48 -9.69 1.54
N PHE A 451 -17.43 -10.44 2.61
CA PHE A 451 -18.62 -11.09 3.17
C PHE A 451 -18.83 -10.65 4.62
N ARG A 452 -20.07 -10.70 5.04
CA ARG A 452 -20.49 -10.44 6.41
C ARG A 452 -21.29 -11.62 6.96
N SER A 453 -21.06 -11.90 8.23
CA SER A 453 -21.86 -12.84 9.03
C SER A 453 -22.34 -12.16 10.30
N ASP A 454 -23.62 -12.36 10.64
CA ASP A 454 -24.26 -11.87 11.87
C ASP A 454 -24.60 -13.02 12.85
N ASP A 455 -24.10 -14.23 12.58
CA ASP A 455 -24.39 -15.46 13.30
C ASP A 455 -23.12 -16.29 13.60
N GLU A 456 -22.04 -15.59 13.95
CA GLU A 456 -20.74 -16.17 14.27
C GLU A 456 -20.12 -17.02 13.14
N GLY A 457 -20.40 -16.66 11.89
CA GLY A 457 -19.81 -17.32 10.72
C GLY A 457 -20.64 -18.52 10.19
N ALA A 458 -21.83 -18.78 10.71
CA ALA A 458 -22.68 -19.86 10.20
C ALA A 458 -23.16 -19.57 8.77
N HIS A 459 -23.52 -18.32 8.50
CA HIS A 459 -23.90 -17.87 7.16
C HIS A 459 -23.11 -16.63 6.77
N TRP A 460 -22.76 -16.56 5.47
CA TRP A 460 -22.01 -15.45 4.89
C TRP A 460 -22.81 -14.79 3.79
N ARG A 461 -23.01 -13.48 3.87
CA ARG A 461 -23.62 -12.66 2.84
C ARG A 461 -22.56 -11.79 2.19
N ARG A 462 -22.41 -11.84 0.87
CA ARG A 462 -21.56 -10.91 0.13
C ARG A 462 -22.09 -9.48 0.26
N ILE A 463 -21.20 -8.52 0.53
CA ILE A 463 -21.53 -7.12 0.74
C ILE A 463 -20.95 -6.19 -0.32
N ASN A 464 -20.13 -6.69 -1.23
CA ASN A 464 -19.70 -5.99 -2.46
C ASN A 464 -20.33 -6.66 -3.68
N ASP A 465 -20.41 -5.94 -4.79
CA ASP A 465 -20.90 -6.44 -6.09
C ASP A 465 -19.76 -6.71 -7.07
N ASP A 466 -20.09 -7.04 -8.33
CA ASP A 466 -19.10 -7.34 -9.36
C ASP A 466 -18.45 -6.11 -9.97
N ALA A 467 -19.06 -4.94 -9.85
CA ALA A 467 -18.44 -3.67 -10.25
C ALA A 467 -17.41 -3.18 -9.22
N HIS A 468 -17.51 -3.66 -7.98
CA HIS A 468 -16.65 -3.29 -6.86
C HIS A 468 -15.81 -4.47 -6.39
N ARG A 469 -14.98 -5.00 -7.31
CA ARG A 469 -14.03 -6.10 -7.04
C ARG A 469 -12.68 -5.56 -6.68
N PHE A 470 -12.28 -5.24 -5.64
CA PHE A 470 -11.04 -4.55 -5.24
C PHE A 470 -9.78 -5.45 -5.21
N GLY A 471 -9.69 -6.44 -6.07
CA GLY A 471 -8.59 -7.39 -6.07
C GLY A 471 -8.62 -8.31 -4.85
N LYS A 472 -7.47 -8.53 -4.22
CA LYS A 472 -7.34 -9.34 -2.99
C LYS A 472 -7.13 -8.42 -1.80
N PRO A 473 -8.17 -8.08 -1.01
CA PRO A 473 -7.99 -7.29 0.19
C PRO A 473 -7.07 -7.97 1.20
N TYR A 474 -6.08 -7.24 1.71
CA TYR A 474 -5.11 -7.73 2.69
C TYR A 474 -5.61 -7.63 4.14
N SER A 475 -6.40 -6.60 4.43
CA SER A 475 -6.96 -6.39 5.77
C SER A 475 -8.42 -5.99 5.66
N VAL A 476 -9.24 -6.51 6.56
CA VAL A 476 -10.63 -6.10 6.75
C VAL A 476 -10.89 -5.93 8.24
N THR A 477 -11.60 -4.87 8.61
CA THR A 477 -12.05 -4.64 9.98
C THR A 477 -13.44 -4.03 9.99
N GLY A 478 -14.28 -4.39 10.97
CA GLY A 478 -15.54 -3.74 11.24
C GLY A 478 -15.37 -2.57 12.20
N ASP A 479 -16.27 -1.61 12.15
CA ASP A 479 -16.32 -0.54 13.15
C ASP A 479 -16.93 -1.09 14.46
N PRO A 480 -16.24 -0.95 15.62
CA PRO A 480 -16.77 -1.43 16.88
C PRO A 480 -17.88 -0.52 17.47
N ARG A 481 -18.11 0.66 16.90
CA ARG A 481 -19.07 1.67 17.37
C ARG A 481 -20.28 1.79 16.46
N ILE A 482 -20.08 1.59 15.14
CA ILE A 482 -21.12 1.78 14.11
C ILE A 482 -21.48 0.42 13.54
N ALA A 483 -22.70 -0.03 13.85
CA ALA A 483 -23.19 -1.32 13.40
C ALA A 483 -23.27 -1.39 11.87
N GLY A 484 -22.64 -2.40 11.28
CA GLY A 484 -22.63 -2.63 9.85
C GLY A 484 -21.52 -1.95 9.07
N ARG A 485 -20.85 -0.94 9.62
CA ARG A 485 -19.70 -0.31 8.96
C ARG A 485 -18.51 -1.25 8.89
N VAL A 486 -17.88 -1.28 7.74
CA VAL A 486 -16.69 -2.08 7.47
C VAL A 486 -15.65 -1.26 6.72
N TYR A 487 -14.39 -1.52 7.01
CA TYR A 487 -13.22 -0.96 6.31
C TYR A 487 -12.40 -2.10 5.72
N PHE A 488 -11.82 -1.89 4.55
CA PHE A 488 -10.92 -2.87 3.96
C PHE A 488 -9.79 -2.21 3.17
N ALA A 489 -8.63 -2.83 3.27
CA ALA A 489 -7.41 -2.47 2.59
C ALA A 489 -7.28 -3.23 1.28
N THR A 490 -6.99 -2.53 0.22
CA THR A 490 -6.73 -3.14 -1.09
C THR A 490 -5.24 -3.40 -1.31
N GLY A 491 -4.90 -4.07 -2.39
CA GLY A 491 -3.50 -4.33 -2.74
C GLY A 491 -2.77 -3.20 -3.47
N GLY A 492 -3.30 -1.97 -3.45
CA GLY A 492 -2.70 -0.84 -4.17
C GLY A 492 -3.72 0.19 -4.66
N ARG A 493 -4.96 0.13 -4.15
CA ARG A 493 -6.02 1.10 -4.47
C ARG A 493 -6.60 1.74 -3.21
N GLY A 494 -5.76 2.01 -2.23
CA GLY A 494 -6.17 2.68 -1.01
C GLY A 494 -7.10 1.85 -0.11
N ILE A 495 -7.85 2.58 0.71
CA ILE A 495 -8.76 2.04 1.72
C ILE A 495 -10.19 2.38 1.33
N PHE A 496 -11.08 1.42 1.47
CA PHE A 496 -12.51 1.59 1.24
C PHE A 496 -13.29 1.35 2.52
N TYR A 497 -14.44 1.99 2.62
CA TYR A 497 -15.42 1.71 3.65
C TYR A 497 -16.81 1.48 3.06
N GLY A 498 -17.66 0.79 3.80
CA GLY A 498 -19.05 0.56 3.44
C GLY A 498 -19.95 0.66 4.67
N ASP A 499 -21.08 1.33 4.51
CA ASP A 499 -22.17 1.39 5.49
C ASP A 499 -23.33 0.49 5.05
N PRO A 500 -24.14 -0.06 5.98
CA PRO A 500 -25.35 -0.78 5.64
C PRO A 500 -26.34 0.18 4.97
N ARG A 501 -26.98 -0.30 3.91
CA ARG A 501 -28.12 0.37 3.27
C ARG A 501 -29.41 0.01 3.97
#